data_0ae5dda830de913539086480f0b731b1
#
_entry.id   0ae5dda830de913539086480f0b731b1
#
_cell.length_a   1.000
_cell.length_b   1.000
_cell.length_c   1.000
_cell.angle_alpha   90.00
_cell.angle_beta   90.00
_cell.angle_gamma   90.00
#
_symmetry.space_group_name_H-M   'P 1'
#
loop_
_entity.id
_entity.type
_entity.pdbx_description
1 polymer ?
#
loop_
_entity_poly.entity_id
_entity_poly.type
_entity_poly.pdbx_seq_one_letter_code
_entity_poly.pdbx_strand_id
1 'polypeptide(L)'
;LERVEVFCERHDLIICSDEIHCELLLDGRKHMPIATLSEATAQRSLTLIAPSKTYNLAGLGCSLAIIPNDDLRRRFASAARGIMAEVNNLGYAACEAAYRHGGPWLDELQTYLAGNRDLIQSFIQEHIPEIGLYEHQATYLSWMDISKLELKDPVAHFESHGIGLTDGAFFDSPSHVRLNFGCPQSTLQEGLNRMKTAVEALR
;
A
#
# COMPACT_ATOMS: atom_id res chain seq x y z
N LEU A 1 15.71 3.94 7.07
CA LEU A 1 16.19 4.26 5.70
C LEU A 1 17.72 4.37 5.66
N GLU A 2 18.41 5.05 6.61
CA GLU A 2 19.88 5.22 6.65
C GLU A 2 20.66 3.89 6.52
N ARG A 3 20.19 2.80 7.16
CA ARG A 3 20.83 1.47 7.02
C ARG A 3 20.75 0.93 5.59
N VAL A 4 19.65 1.24 4.87
CA VAL A 4 19.48 0.87 3.44
C VAL A 4 20.45 1.68 2.58
N GLU A 5 20.54 2.99 2.83
CA GLU A 5 21.50 3.88 2.17
C GLU A 5 22.93 3.35 2.27
N VAL A 6 23.42 3.10 3.51
CA VAL A 6 24.77 2.60 3.77
C VAL A 6 25.01 1.23 3.10
N PHE A 7 23.99 0.36 3.11
CA PHE A 7 24.09 -0.95 2.45
C PHE A 7 24.21 -0.81 0.93
N CYS A 8 23.35 0.02 0.32
CA CYS A 8 23.34 0.23 -1.13
C CYS A 8 24.62 0.93 -1.62
N GLU A 9 25.15 1.87 -0.82
CA GLU A 9 26.41 2.53 -1.14
C GLU A 9 27.58 1.54 -1.08
N ARG A 10 27.66 0.73 -0.03
CA ARG A 10 28.72 -0.29 0.16
C ARG A 10 28.77 -1.29 -0.99
N HIS A 11 27.62 -1.66 -1.53
CA HIS A 11 27.50 -2.69 -2.56
C HIS A 11 27.28 -2.14 -3.96
N ASP A 12 27.41 -0.82 -4.14
CA ASP A 12 27.18 -0.11 -5.41
C ASP A 12 25.83 -0.47 -6.07
N LEU A 13 24.76 -0.49 -5.27
CA LEU A 13 23.42 -0.84 -5.73
C LEU A 13 22.63 0.41 -6.14
N ILE A 14 21.80 0.25 -7.16
CA ILE A 14 20.75 1.21 -7.52
C ILE A 14 19.54 0.95 -6.62
N ILE A 15 18.92 2.02 -6.12
CA ILE A 15 17.73 1.96 -5.30
C ILE A 15 16.50 2.20 -6.19
N CYS A 16 15.60 1.24 -6.24
CA CYS A 16 14.26 1.43 -6.80
C CYS A 16 13.26 1.52 -5.65
N SER A 17 12.81 2.74 -5.35
CA SER A 17 11.87 3.00 -4.26
C SER A 17 10.45 3.14 -4.81
N ASP A 18 9.61 2.15 -4.51
CA ASP A 18 8.18 2.24 -4.79
C ASP A 18 7.49 2.99 -3.66
N GLU A 19 7.16 4.25 -3.91
CA GLU A 19 6.54 5.17 -2.95
C GLU A 19 5.07 5.48 -3.32
N ILE A 20 4.40 4.56 -4.02
CA ILE A 20 3.03 4.75 -4.52
C ILE A 20 2.00 5.00 -3.40
N HIS A 21 2.31 4.65 -2.16
CA HIS A 21 1.47 4.87 -0.98
C HIS A 21 1.95 6.03 -0.09
N CYS A 22 2.92 6.83 -0.52
CA CYS A 22 3.60 7.84 0.30
C CYS A 22 2.67 8.90 0.94
N GLU A 23 1.51 9.16 0.36
CA GLU A 23 0.55 10.15 0.85
C GLU A 23 -0.51 9.54 1.79
N LEU A 24 -0.57 8.21 1.91
CA LEU A 24 -1.58 7.52 2.72
C LEU A 24 -1.08 7.21 4.13
N LEU A 25 -0.70 8.24 4.87
CA LEU A 25 -0.25 8.15 6.27
C LEU A 25 -1.43 8.42 7.20
N LEU A 26 -1.64 7.54 8.17
CA LEU A 26 -2.85 7.54 9.02
C LEU A 26 -2.57 7.95 10.47
N ASP A 27 -1.33 8.29 10.81
CA ASP A 27 -0.89 8.61 12.17
C ASP A 27 -0.30 10.03 12.32
N GLY A 28 -0.48 10.87 11.29
CA GLY A 28 0.01 12.24 11.27
C GLY A 28 1.51 12.39 10.97
N ARG A 29 2.24 11.30 10.72
CA ARG A 29 3.63 11.35 10.26
C ARG A 29 3.71 11.93 8.85
N LYS A 30 4.92 12.32 8.47
CA LYS A 30 5.24 12.72 7.09
C LYS A 30 6.08 11.64 6.44
N HIS A 31 5.77 11.34 5.19
CA HIS A 31 6.62 10.47 4.39
C HIS A 31 8.02 11.10 4.19
N MET A 32 9.04 10.24 4.24
CA MET A 32 10.41 10.62 3.94
C MET A 32 10.85 9.84 2.70
N PRO A 33 10.89 10.48 1.53
CA PRO A 33 11.40 9.83 0.33
C PRO A 33 12.86 9.41 0.51
N ILE A 34 13.23 8.20 0.09
CA ILE A 34 14.60 7.72 0.30
C ILE A 34 15.63 8.59 -0.40
N ALA A 35 15.28 9.18 -1.55
CA ALA A 35 16.13 10.09 -2.30
C ALA A 35 16.49 11.39 -1.54
N THR A 36 15.81 11.70 -0.44
CA THR A 36 16.07 12.92 0.36
C THR A 36 17.11 12.72 1.46
N LEU A 37 17.62 11.50 1.66
CA LEU A 37 18.62 11.20 2.70
C LEU A 37 19.95 11.89 2.42
N SER A 38 20.44 11.80 1.17
CA SER A 38 21.66 12.45 0.72
C SER A 38 21.67 12.63 -0.81
N GLU A 39 22.53 13.51 -1.32
CA GLU A 39 22.76 13.66 -2.75
C GLU A 39 23.26 12.34 -3.38
N ALA A 40 24.14 11.61 -2.70
CA ALA A 40 24.63 10.31 -3.16
C ALA A 40 23.49 9.29 -3.32
N THR A 41 22.55 9.27 -2.39
CA THR A 41 21.35 8.42 -2.46
C THR A 41 20.43 8.87 -3.58
N ALA A 42 20.20 10.16 -3.76
CA ALA A 42 19.40 10.68 -4.86
C ALA A 42 19.98 10.27 -6.23
N GLN A 43 21.30 10.35 -6.40
CA GLN A 43 21.98 10.02 -7.65
C GLN A 43 21.97 8.53 -8.01
N ARG A 44 21.66 7.65 -7.05
CA ARG A 44 21.50 6.20 -7.28
C ARG A 44 20.04 5.70 -7.18
N SER A 45 19.06 6.63 -7.08
CA SER A 45 17.66 6.27 -6.84
C SER A 45 16.77 6.48 -8.06
N LEU A 46 15.77 5.59 -8.15
CA LEU A 46 14.55 5.77 -8.92
C LEU A 46 13.40 5.78 -7.92
N THR A 47 12.69 6.90 -7.81
CA THR A 47 11.49 7.01 -6.96
C THR A 47 10.25 6.90 -7.86
N LEU A 48 9.41 5.89 -7.58
CA LEU A 48 8.20 5.61 -8.34
C LEU A 48 6.98 6.07 -7.54
N ILE A 49 6.19 6.97 -8.11
CA ILE A 49 4.96 7.50 -7.52
C ILE A 49 3.81 7.50 -8.52
N ALA A 50 2.59 7.51 -8.02
CA ALA A 50 1.40 7.66 -8.86
C ALA A 50 0.20 8.18 -8.04
N PRO A 51 -0.72 8.95 -8.66
CA PRO A 51 -1.95 9.37 -7.99
C PRO A 51 -2.97 8.23 -7.84
N SER A 52 -2.68 7.08 -8.42
CA SER A 52 -3.62 5.97 -8.58
C SER A 52 -4.14 5.40 -7.26
N LYS A 53 -3.29 5.29 -6.25
CA LYS A 53 -3.67 4.74 -4.94
C LYS A 53 -4.28 5.80 -4.04
N THR A 54 -3.64 6.96 -3.96
CA THR A 54 -4.06 8.07 -3.13
C THR A 54 -5.38 8.66 -3.59
N TYR A 55 -5.52 8.93 -4.88
CA TYR A 55 -6.68 9.64 -5.45
C TYR A 55 -7.65 8.73 -6.23
N ASN A 56 -7.52 7.41 -6.06
CA ASN A 56 -8.39 6.42 -6.71
C ASN A 56 -8.44 6.55 -8.23
N LEU A 57 -7.30 6.79 -8.87
CA LEU A 57 -7.17 7.06 -10.32
C LEU A 57 -6.50 5.90 -11.08
N ALA A 58 -6.48 4.69 -10.53
CA ALA A 58 -5.77 3.54 -11.13
C ALA A 58 -6.20 3.26 -12.58
N GLY A 59 -7.49 3.42 -12.90
CA GLY A 59 -8.04 3.18 -14.24
C GLY A 59 -7.55 4.16 -15.32
N LEU A 60 -6.92 5.27 -14.94
CA LEU A 60 -6.40 6.28 -15.88
C LEU A 60 -4.92 6.08 -16.23
N GLY A 61 -4.22 5.16 -15.55
CA GLY A 61 -2.91 4.67 -15.94
C GLY A 61 -1.82 5.73 -16.06
N CYS A 62 -1.63 6.57 -15.03
CA CYS A 62 -0.55 7.55 -14.98
C CYS A 62 0.35 7.31 -13.77
N SER A 63 1.66 7.22 -14.01
CA SER A 63 2.69 7.13 -12.97
C SER A 63 3.91 7.95 -13.34
N LEU A 64 4.75 8.25 -12.35
CA LEU A 64 5.96 9.04 -12.54
C LEU A 64 7.16 8.27 -11.97
N ALA A 65 8.29 8.35 -12.69
CA ALA A 65 9.59 7.93 -12.20
C ALA A 65 10.47 9.17 -12.03
N ILE A 66 10.84 9.49 -10.80
CA ILE A 66 11.73 10.62 -10.47
C ILE A 66 13.14 10.06 -10.38
N ILE A 67 14.00 10.46 -11.30
CA ILE A 67 15.36 9.95 -11.45
C ILE A 67 16.30 11.15 -11.62
N PRO A 68 16.94 11.65 -10.56
CA PRO A 68 17.84 12.81 -10.63
C PRO A 68 19.05 12.59 -11.50
N ASN A 69 19.65 11.40 -11.47
CA ASN A 69 20.83 11.05 -12.27
C ASN A 69 20.48 10.94 -13.76
N ASP A 70 21.10 11.79 -14.59
CA ASP A 70 20.83 11.88 -16.03
C ASP A 70 21.15 10.58 -16.78
N ASP A 71 22.24 9.89 -16.42
CA ASP A 71 22.61 8.65 -17.06
C ASP A 71 21.65 7.53 -16.74
N LEU A 72 21.30 7.38 -15.46
CA LEU A 72 20.31 6.42 -14.99
C LEU A 72 18.95 6.67 -15.65
N ARG A 73 18.53 7.94 -15.74
CA ARG A 73 17.27 8.34 -16.39
C ARG A 73 17.26 7.98 -17.88
N ARG A 74 18.36 8.22 -18.61
CA ARG A 74 18.48 7.83 -20.04
C ARG A 74 18.40 6.31 -20.20
N ARG A 75 19.09 5.55 -19.34
CA ARG A 75 19.06 4.08 -19.36
C ARG A 75 17.65 3.55 -19.09
N PHE A 76 16.98 4.10 -18.08
CA PHE A 76 15.59 3.76 -17.75
C PHE A 76 14.65 4.05 -18.94
N ALA A 77 14.69 5.25 -19.49
CA ALA A 77 13.86 5.63 -20.64
C ALA A 77 14.13 4.78 -21.89
N SER A 78 15.39 4.39 -22.11
CA SER A 78 15.74 3.48 -23.21
C SER A 78 15.19 2.07 -23.03
N ALA A 79 15.26 1.54 -21.80
CA ALA A 79 14.75 0.20 -21.49
C ALA A 79 13.20 0.16 -21.52
N ALA A 80 12.55 1.24 -21.14
CA ALA A 80 11.09 1.37 -21.13
C ALA A 80 10.49 1.47 -22.55
N ARG A 81 11.26 1.89 -23.52
CA ARG A 81 10.77 2.18 -24.87
C ARG A 81 10.20 0.92 -25.56
N GLY A 82 8.94 1.01 -25.99
CA GLY A 82 8.23 -0.07 -26.66
C GLY A 82 7.73 -1.18 -25.74
N ILE A 83 8.02 -1.11 -24.43
CA ILE A 83 7.53 -2.06 -23.41
C ILE A 83 6.43 -1.39 -22.58
N MET A 84 6.66 -0.15 -22.13
CA MET A 84 5.68 0.60 -21.34
C MET A 84 4.69 1.30 -22.28
N ALA A 85 3.40 1.19 -21.93
CA ALA A 85 2.37 1.96 -22.62
C ALA A 85 2.53 3.46 -22.33
N GLU A 86 2.26 4.29 -23.31
CA GLU A 86 2.22 5.74 -23.12
C GLU A 86 1.00 6.15 -22.34
N VAL A 87 1.15 7.17 -21.49
CA VAL A 87 0.06 7.75 -20.73
C VAL A 87 -0.89 8.49 -21.68
N ASN A 88 -2.19 8.20 -21.57
CA ASN A 88 -3.19 8.91 -22.35
C ASN A 88 -3.44 10.33 -21.81
N ASN A 89 -4.02 11.21 -22.62
CA ASN A 89 -4.27 12.61 -22.26
C ASN A 89 -5.16 12.78 -21.03
N LEU A 90 -6.14 11.89 -20.81
CA LEU A 90 -7.00 11.95 -19.62
C LEU A 90 -6.20 11.57 -18.36
N GLY A 91 -5.27 10.62 -18.47
CA GLY A 91 -4.37 10.23 -17.40
C GLY A 91 -3.48 11.41 -16.96
N TYR A 92 -2.91 12.16 -17.92
CA TYR A 92 -2.13 13.36 -17.61
C TYR A 92 -2.97 14.43 -16.93
N ALA A 93 -4.14 14.76 -17.48
CA ALA A 93 -5.04 15.77 -16.93
C ALA A 93 -5.49 15.42 -15.51
N ALA A 94 -5.85 14.16 -15.27
CA ALA A 94 -6.28 13.68 -13.96
C ALA A 94 -5.12 13.68 -12.94
N CYS A 95 -3.93 13.27 -13.35
CA CYS A 95 -2.72 13.31 -12.52
C CYS A 95 -2.40 14.73 -12.08
N GLU A 96 -2.39 15.68 -13.03
CA GLU A 96 -2.16 17.09 -12.74
C GLU A 96 -3.22 17.65 -11.79
N ALA A 97 -4.50 17.40 -12.05
CA ALA A 97 -5.60 17.86 -11.22
C ALA A 97 -5.54 17.30 -9.79
N ALA A 98 -5.22 16.01 -9.65
CA ALA A 98 -5.08 15.36 -8.36
C ALA A 98 -3.98 16.00 -7.51
N TYR A 99 -2.78 16.15 -8.05
CA TYR A 99 -1.66 16.75 -7.31
C TYR A 99 -1.80 18.27 -7.08
N ARG A 100 -2.47 19.01 -7.98
CA ARG A 100 -2.67 20.45 -7.80
C ARG A 100 -3.83 20.81 -6.86
N HIS A 101 -4.89 20.01 -6.87
CA HIS A 101 -6.17 20.38 -6.25
C HIS A 101 -6.73 19.36 -5.28
N GLY A 102 -6.16 18.15 -5.23
CA GLY A 102 -6.68 17.05 -4.42
C GLY A 102 -6.37 17.09 -2.92
N GLY A 103 -5.58 18.10 -2.44
CA GLY A 103 -5.18 18.18 -1.04
C GLY A 103 -6.35 18.09 -0.04
N PRO A 104 -7.39 18.95 -0.13
CA PRO A 104 -8.52 18.88 0.80
C PRO A 104 -9.23 17.53 0.81
N TRP A 105 -9.38 16.90 -0.35
CA TRP A 105 -9.96 15.56 -0.47
C TRP A 105 -9.07 14.50 0.21
N LEU A 106 -7.75 14.62 0.08
CA LEU A 106 -6.79 13.72 0.71
C LEU A 106 -6.86 13.82 2.24
N ASP A 107 -6.96 15.02 2.79
CA ASP A 107 -7.07 15.23 4.25
C ASP A 107 -8.33 14.55 4.82
N GLU A 108 -9.46 14.66 4.12
CA GLU A 108 -10.69 13.97 4.48
C GLU A 108 -10.55 12.44 4.34
N LEU A 109 -9.92 11.96 3.27
CA LEU A 109 -9.67 10.54 3.05
C LEU A 109 -8.78 9.94 4.15
N GLN A 110 -7.70 10.61 4.52
CA GLN A 110 -6.80 10.14 5.59
C GLN A 110 -7.55 10.01 6.91
N THR A 111 -8.39 11.00 7.24
CA THR A 111 -9.26 10.95 8.44
C THR A 111 -10.22 9.77 8.38
N TYR A 112 -10.86 9.55 7.24
CA TYR A 112 -11.79 8.45 7.03
C TYR A 112 -11.11 7.08 7.16
N LEU A 113 -9.96 6.91 6.53
CA LEU A 113 -9.18 5.67 6.59
C LEU A 113 -8.63 5.40 7.99
N ALA A 114 -8.24 6.44 8.74
CA ALA A 114 -7.85 6.30 10.13
C ALA A 114 -9.02 5.74 10.97
N GLY A 115 -10.24 6.24 10.76
CA GLY A 115 -11.44 5.70 11.40
C GLY A 115 -11.73 4.23 11.04
N ASN A 116 -11.53 3.85 9.78
CA ASN A 116 -11.66 2.45 9.36
C ASN A 116 -10.59 1.55 10.00
N ARG A 117 -9.34 2.02 10.08
CA ARG A 117 -8.25 1.33 10.79
C ARG A 117 -8.62 1.08 12.27
N ASP A 118 -9.09 2.11 12.95
CA ASP A 118 -9.44 2.05 14.37
C ASP A 118 -10.64 1.11 14.61
N LEU A 119 -11.59 1.08 13.67
CA LEU A 119 -12.69 0.11 13.67
C LEU A 119 -12.18 -1.33 13.56
N ILE A 120 -11.26 -1.62 12.65
CA ILE A 120 -10.64 -2.96 12.54
C ILE A 120 -9.97 -3.33 13.84
N GLN A 121 -9.19 -2.43 14.41
CA GLN A 121 -8.39 -2.68 15.60
C GLN A 121 -9.27 -3.02 16.80
N SER A 122 -10.30 -2.22 17.07
CA SER A 122 -11.24 -2.46 18.15
C SER A 122 -12.07 -3.73 17.93
N PHE A 123 -12.57 -3.95 16.72
CA PHE A 123 -13.39 -5.12 16.41
C PHE A 123 -12.60 -6.43 16.57
N ILE A 124 -11.39 -6.51 16.05
CA ILE A 124 -10.53 -7.70 16.14
C ILE A 124 -10.20 -7.99 17.62
N GLN A 125 -9.80 -6.97 18.38
CA GLN A 125 -9.49 -7.15 19.80
C GLN A 125 -10.69 -7.64 20.62
N GLU A 126 -11.88 -7.15 20.32
CA GLU A 126 -13.09 -7.49 21.09
C GLU A 126 -13.69 -8.84 20.69
N HIS A 127 -13.69 -9.18 19.39
CA HIS A 127 -14.51 -10.28 18.89
C HIS A 127 -13.71 -11.48 18.37
N ILE A 128 -12.51 -11.26 17.86
CA ILE A 128 -11.67 -12.32 17.26
C ILE A 128 -10.18 -12.14 17.62
N PRO A 129 -9.84 -12.17 18.92
CA PRO A 129 -8.48 -11.91 19.42
C PRO A 129 -7.43 -12.95 18.98
N GLU A 130 -7.87 -14.02 18.34
CA GLU A 130 -6.98 -14.99 17.70
C GLU A 130 -6.23 -14.39 16.48
N ILE A 131 -6.81 -13.38 15.83
CA ILE A 131 -6.15 -12.67 14.73
C ILE A 131 -5.19 -11.62 15.31
N GLY A 132 -3.92 -11.73 14.94
CA GLY A 132 -2.89 -10.75 15.32
C GLY A 132 -2.92 -9.55 14.41
N LEU A 133 -2.81 -8.34 14.98
CA LEU A 133 -2.67 -7.09 14.24
C LEU A 133 -1.32 -6.44 14.56
N TYR A 134 -0.75 -5.80 13.55
CA TYR A 134 0.44 -4.96 13.69
C TYR A 134 0.04 -3.48 13.82
N GLU A 135 0.95 -2.65 14.34
CA GLU A 135 0.77 -1.20 14.32
C GLU A 135 0.59 -0.72 12.86
N HIS A 136 -0.55 -0.14 12.56
CA HIS A 136 -0.92 0.27 11.21
C HIS A 136 -0.75 1.78 11.03
N GLN A 137 0.36 2.20 10.44
CA GLN A 137 0.75 3.60 10.31
C GLN A 137 0.34 4.23 8.97
N ALA A 138 0.21 3.42 7.93
CA ALA A 138 0.01 3.88 6.56
C ALA A 138 -0.78 2.88 5.72
N THR A 139 -1.26 3.34 4.58
CA THR A 139 -2.04 2.60 3.59
C THR A 139 -3.46 2.25 4.06
N TYR A 140 -4.21 1.60 3.20
CA TYR A 140 -5.53 1.00 3.50
C TYR A 140 -5.49 -0.54 3.43
N LEU A 141 -4.30 -1.12 3.69
CA LEU A 141 -4.04 -2.56 3.58
C LEU A 141 -3.62 -3.10 4.95
N SER A 142 -4.56 -3.69 5.69
CA SER A 142 -4.28 -4.30 6.99
C SER A 142 -3.63 -5.67 6.81
N TRP A 143 -2.47 -5.86 7.42
CA TRP A 143 -1.75 -7.13 7.48
C TRP A 143 -2.10 -7.85 8.77
N MET A 144 -2.62 -9.08 8.66
CA MET A 144 -3.21 -9.81 9.77
C MET A 144 -2.52 -11.17 9.94
N ASP A 145 -2.04 -11.46 11.13
CA ASP A 145 -1.51 -12.77 11.51
C ASP A 145 -2.68 -13.68 11.91
N ILE A 146 -2.86 -14.75 11.15
CA ILE A 146 -3.91 -15.77 11.35
C ILE A 146 -3.31 -17.13 11.75
N SER A 147 -2.06 -17.16 12.17
CA SER A 147 -1.36 -18.41 12.53
C SER A 147 -2.10 -19.24 13.58
N LYS A 148 -2.79 -18.59 14.53
CA LYS A 148 -3.56 -19.26 15.58
C LYS A 148 -4.84 -19.95 15.10
N LEU A 149 -5.29 -19.66 13.86
CA LEU A 149 -6.49 -20.31 13.29
C LEU A 149 -6.18 -21.66 12.67
N GLU A 150 -4.91 -22.01 12.49
CA GLU A 150 -4.42 -23.30 11.94
C GLU A 150 -5.11 -23.73 10.63
N LEU A 151 -5.48 -22.76 9.79
CA LEU A 151 -6.18 -22.98 8.53
C LEU A 151 -5.20 -23.51 7.46
N LYS A 152 -5.60 -24.57 6.74
CA LYS A 152 -4.83 -25.09 5.61
C LYS A 152 -4.93 -24.20 4.38
N ASP A 153 -6.09 -23.65 4.13
CA ASP A 153 -6.39 -22.70 3.04
C ASP A 153 -7.20 -21.54 3.61
N PRO A 154 -6.52 -20.50 4.12
CA PRO A 154 -7.19 -19.36 4.73
C PRO A 154 -8.10 -18.62 3.77
N VAL A 155 -7.64 -18.41 2.51
CA VAL A 155 -8.40 -17.64 1.53
C VAL A 155 -9.71 -18.34 1.19
N ALA A 156 -9.66 -19.63 0.85
CA ALA A 156 -10.88 -20.39 0.56
C ALA A 156 -11.83 -20.45 1.76
N HIS A 157 -11.29 -20.54 2.99
CA HIS A 157 -12.13 -20.52 4.19
C HIS A 157 -12.89 -19.20 4.34
N PHE A 158 -12.18 -18.04 4.25
CA PHE A 158 -12.82 -16.72 4.37
C PHE A 158 -13.75 -16.43 3.18
N GLU A 159 -13.39 -16.83 1.95
CA GLU A 159 -14.23 -16.69 0.76
C GLU A 159 -15.55 -17.47 0.89
N SER A 160 -15.52 -18.66 1.48
CA SER A 160 -16.76 -19.44 1.75
C SER A 160 -17.73 -18.72 2.68
N HIS A 161 -17.23 -17.74 3.46
CA HIS A 161 -18.02 -16.87 4.32
C HIS A 161 -18.25 -15.47 3.73
N GLY A 162 -17.90 -15.29 2.43
CA GLY A 162 -18.16 -14.06 1.68
C GLY A 162 -17.17 -12.92 1.95
N ILE A 163 -15.91 -13.24 2.32
CA ILE A 163 -14.85 -12.24 2.51
C ILE A 163 -13.68 -12.56 1.58
N GLY A 164 -13.37 -11.62 0.68
CA GLY A 164 -12.19 -11.68 -0.16
C GLY A 164 -10.97 -11.08 0.55
N LEU A 165 -9.95 -11.90 0.79
CA LEU A 165 -8.67 -11.48 1.37
C LEU A 165 -7.54 -11.80 0.39
N THR A 166 -6.45 -11.04 0.46
CA THR A 166 -5.24 -11.41 -0.29
C THR A 166 -4.42 -12.42 0.52
N ASP A 167 -4.02 -13.51 -0.14
CA ASP A 167 -3.18 -14.54 0.48
C ASP A 167 -1.79 -13.99 0.81
N GLY A 168 -1.36 -14.19 2.06
CA GLY A 168 -0.02 -13.85 2.51
C GLY A 168 1.08 -14.69 1.87
N ALA A 169 0.76 -15.86 1.33
CA ALA A 169 1.71 -16.71 0.61
C ALA A 169 2.32 -15.98 -0.61
N PHE A 170 1.62 -15.04 -1.26
CA PHE A 170 2.19 -14.18 -2.30
C PHE A 170 3.34 -13.29 -1.80
N PHE A 171 3.49 -13.17 -0.48
CA PHE A 171 4.51 -12.36 0.20
C PHE A 171 5.38 -13.23 1.13
N ASP A 172 5.54 -14.51 0.83
CA ASP A 172 6.29 -15.49 1.64
C ASP A 172 5.81 -15.60 3.11
N SER A 173 4.53 -15.30 3.36
CA SER A 173 3.92 -15.29 4.70
C SER A 173 2.59 -16.06 4.72
N PRO A 174 2.59 -17.39 4.57
CA PRO A 174 1.35 -18.18 4.42
C PRO A 174 0.45 -18.20 5.67
N SER A 175 0.97 -17.77 6.82
CA SER A 175 0.21 -17.59 8.06
C SER A 175 -0.45 -16.21 8.17
N HIS A 176 -0.43 -15.41 7.11
CA HIS A 176 -1.00 -14.07 7.10
C HIS A 176 -2.00 -13.91 5.98
N VAL A 177 -2.89 -12.93 6.16
CA VAL A 177 -3.79 -12.43 5.10
C VAL A 177 -3.79 -10.92 5.08
N ARG A 178 -4.12 -10.32 3.94
CA ARG A 178 -4.22 -8.88 3.78
C ARG A 178 -5.64 -8.45 3.50
N LEU A 179 -6.20 -7.60 4.36
CA LEU A 179 -7.50 -6.96 4.20
C LEU A 179 -7.34 -5.57 3.59
N ASN A 180 -8.04 -5.30 2.49
CA ASN A 180 -8.18 -3.94 1.96
C ASN A 180 -9.38 -3.27 2.64
N PHE A 181 -9.17 -2.16 3.36
CA PHE A 181 -10.20 -1.39 4.04
C PHE A 181 -10.46 0.00 3.42
N GLY A 182 -9.95 0.25 2.22
CA GLY A 182 -10.26 1.44 1.42
C GLY A 182 -11.66 1.39 0.83
N CYS A 183 -12.67 1.21 1.65
CA CYS A 183 -14.08 1.06 1.28
C CYS A 183 -15.00 1.83 2.25
N PRO A 184 -16.30 1.97 1.94
CA PRO A 184 -17.28 2.53 2.88
C PRO A 184 -17.27 1.77 4.21
N GLN A 185 -17.39 2.50 5.32
CA GLN A 185 -17.36 1.91 6.67
C GLN A 185 -18.43 0.83 6.88
N SER A 186 -19.60 0.99 6.25
CA SER A 186 -20.66 -0.03 6.31
C SER A 186 -20.24 -1.35 5.63
N THR A 187 -19.52 -1.28 4.51
CA THR A 187 -18.94 -2.45 3.83
C THR A 187 -17.86 -3.11 4.69
N LEU A 188 -17.01 -2.30 5.33
CA LEU A 188 -16.00 -2.80 6.24
C LEU A 188 -16.63 -3.50 7.45
N GLN A 189 -17.64 -2.90 8.06
CA GLN A 189 -18.36 -3.50 9.21
C GLN A 189 -18.99 -4.84 8.86
N GLU A 190 -19.62 -4.93 7.68
CA GLU A 190 -20.17 -6.18 7.17
C GLU A 190 -19.08 -7.24 6.97
N GLY A 191 -17.94 -6.85 6.36
CA GLY A 191 -16.78 -7.72 6.19
C GLY A 191 -16.23 -8.25 7.52
N LEU A 192 -16.11 -7.39 8.52
CA LEU A 192 -15.66 -7.77 9.86
C LEU A 192 -16.64 -8.74 10.57
N ASN A 193 -17.96 -8.53 10.41
CA ASN A 193 -18.97 -9.44 10.94
C ASN A 193 -18.88 -10.84 10.30
N ARG A 194 -18.65 -10.89 8.98
CA ARG A 194 -18.43 -12.16 8.26
C ARG A 194 -17.13 -12.84 8.69
N MET A 195 -16.08 -12.05 8.92
CA MET A 195 -14.81 -12.57 9.43
C MET A 195 -14.99 -13.20 10.82
N LYS A 196 -15.75 -12.55 11.69
CA LYS A 196 -16.12 -13.11 13.00
C LYS A 196 -16.85 -14.45 12.83
N THR A 197 -17.87 -14.52 11.99
CA THR A 197 -18.61 -15.76 11.71
C THR A 197 -17.69 -16.87 11.17
N ALA A 198 -16.75 -16.53 10.28
CA ALA A 198 -15.78 -17.47 9.76
C ALA A 198 -14.87 -18.06 10.85
N VAL A 199 -14.41 -17.22 11.78
CA VAL A 199 -13.59 -17.69 12.92
C VAL A 199 -14.41 -18.50 13.93
N GLU A 200 -15.63 -18.09 14.21
CA GLU A 200 -16.54 -18.83 15.10
C GLU A 200 -16.88 -20.24 14.55
N ALA A 201 -16.92 -20.41 13.24
CA ALA A 201 -17.16 -21.71 12.60
C ALA A 201 -15.99 -22.71 12.75
N LEU A 202 -14.83 -22.28 13.28
CA LEU A 202 -13.69 -23.15 13.59
C LEU A 202 -13.72 -23.70 15.03
N ARG A 203 -14.59 -23.17 15.88
CA ARG A 203 -14.72 -23.54 17.29
C ARG A 203 -15.74 -24.66 17.46
#